data_3f7a74929bfc32f9c0b653747a6c4232
#
_entry.id   3f7a74929bfc32f9c0b653747a6c4232
#
_cell.length_a   1.000
_cell.length_b   1.000
_cell.length_c   1.000
_cell.angle_alpha   90.00
_cell.angle_beta   90.00
_cell.angle_gamma   90.00
#
_symmetry.space_group_name_H-M   'P 1'
#
loop_
_entity.id
_entity.type
_entity.pdbx_description
1 polymer ?
#
loop_
_entity_poly.entity_id
_entity_poly.type
_entity_poly.pdbx_seq_one_letter_code
_entity_poly.pdbx_strand_id
1 'polypeptide(L)'
;MYASNQENPRREMEVNESRLMAQGTPFQQKVWAALRTIPRGEVRTYTDIAVQIGHPSSARTVANACGKNPYAPEVPCHRVIRSDGSIGGYSAEGGSEKKRAMLREEGVHID
;
A
#
# COMPACT_ATOMS: atom_id res chain seq x y z
N MET A 1 12.87 -26.16 -21.59
CA MET A 1 12.13 -26.33 -20.94
C MET A 1 11.50 -25.31 -20.31
N TYR A 2 11.93 -24.58 -19.60
CA TYR A 2 11.19 -23.62 -19.05
C TYR A 2 11.02 -22.49 -19.93
N ALA A 3 11.60 -22.52 -21.04
CA ALA A 3 11.35 -21.47 -21.98
C ALA A 3 9.88 -21.37 -22.32
N SER A 4 9.19 -22.50 -22.34
CA SER A 4 7.79 -22.45 -22.69
C SER A 4 6.96 -21.70 -21.66
N ASN A 5 7.45 -21.65 -20.44
CA ASN A 5 6.76 -20.88 -19.43
C ASN A 5 6.81 -19.42 -19.70
N GLN A 6 7.85 -18.97 -20.35
CA GLN A 6 8.01 -17.57 -20.61
C GLN A 6 7.06 -17.07 -21.67
N GLU A 7 6.50 -17.95 -22.45
CA GLU A 7 5.60 -17.55 -23.51
C GLU A 7 4.15 -17.54 -23.07
N ASN A 8 3.89 -17.86 -21.85
CA ASN A 8 2.54 -17.87 -21.33
C ASN A 8 2.18 -16.45 -20.89
N PRO A 9 1.25 -15.78 -21.56
CA PRO A 9 0.91 -14.39 -21.20
C PRO A 9 0.45 -14.25 -19.77
N ARG A 10 -0.27 -15.24 -19.28
CA ARG A 10 -0.74 -15.18 -17.92
C ARG A 10 0.42 -15.18 -16.96
N ARG A 11 1.42 -16.00 -17.26
CA ARG A 11 2.60 -16.08 -16.43
C ARG A 11 3.37 -14.77 -16.48
N GLU A 12 3.40 -14.12 -17.61
CA GLU A 12 4.06 -12.83 -17.71
C GLU A 12 3.41 -11.79 -16.83
N MET A 13 2.09 -11.82 -16.76
CA MET A 13 1.40 -10.88 -15.91
C MET A 13 1.73 -11.15 -14.44
N GLU A 14 1.82 -12.42 -14.09
CA GLU A 14 2.19 -12.77 -12.73
C GLU A 14 3.59 -12.30 -12.40
N VAL A 15 4.50 -12.46 -13.35
CA VAL A 15 5.87 -12.03 -13.15
C VAL A 15 5.94 -10.52 -12.99
N ASN A 16 5.16 -9.77 -13.78
CA ASN A 16 5.16 -8.33 -13.68
C ASN A 16 4.64 -7.88 -12.32
N GLU A 17 3.57 -8.50 -11.85
CA GLU A 17 3.05 -8.15 -10.55
C GLU A 17 4.06 -8.49 -9.45
N SER A 18 4.69 -9.65 -9.56
CA SER A 18 5.73 -10.04 -8.60
C SER A 18 6.88 -9.05 -8.61
N ARG A 19 7.24 -8.56 -9.80
CA ARG A 19 8.33 -7.61 -9.90
C ARG A 19 7.99 -6.31 -9.20
N LEU A 20 6.76 -5.85 -9.33
CA LEU A 20 6.33 -4.64 -8.64
C LEU A 20 6.46 -4.82 -7.13
N MET A 21 6.03 -5.97 -6.64
CA MET A 21 6.05 -6.21 -5.21
C MET A 21 7.40 -6.68 -4.71
N ALA A 22 8.33 -6.98 -5.61
CA ALA A 22 9.63 -7.49 -5.22
C ALA A 22 10.62 -6.41 -4.82
N GLN A 23 10.33 -5.16 -5.12
CA GLN A 23 11.21 -4.09 -4.69
C GLN A 23 10.91 -3.79 -3.24
N GLY A 24 11.90 -3.90 -2.41
CA GLY A 24 11.73 -3.66 -1.01
C GLY A 24 11.98 -4.91 -0.20
N THR A 25 11.97 -4.74 1.11
CA THR A 25 12.21 -5.84 2.03
C THR A 25 10.99 -6.75 2.09
N PRO A 26 11.14 -7.97 2.61
CA PRO A 26 9.97 -8.83 2.80
C PRO A 26 8.86 -8.17 3.62
N PHE A 27 9.23 -7.39 4.64
CA PHE A 27 8.23 -6.70 5.44
C PHE A 27 7.50 -5.65 4.60
N GLN A 28 8.23 -4.86 3.83
CA GLN A 28 7.63 -3.85 2.98
C GLN A 28 6.70 -4.49 1.96
N GLN A 29 7.09 -5.63 1.41
CA GLN A 29 6.25 -6.33 0.45
C GLN A 29 4.94 -6.77 1.09
N LYS A 30 4.99 -7.24 2.33
CA LYS A 30 3.77 -7.63 3.04
C LYS A 30 2.86 -6.44 3.25
N VAL A 31 3.43 -5.30 3.62
CA VAL A 31 2.66 -4.09 3.82
C VAL A 31 1.99 -3.68 2.52
N TRP A 32 2.76 -3.60 1.44
CA TRP A 32 2.23 -3.14 0.16
C TRP A 32 1.14 -4.09 -0.36
N ALA A 33 1.31 -5.40 -0.15
CA ALA A 33 0.28 -6.35 -0.54
C ALA A 33 -1.00 -6.13 0.24
N ALA A 34 -0.88 -5.84 1.55
CA ALA A 34 -2.05 -5.55 2.37
C ALA A 34 -2.75 -4.29 1.91
N LEU A 35 -1.99 -3.26 1.53
CA LEU A 35 -2.58 -2.01 1.04
C LEU A 35 -3.45 -2.24 -0.17
N ARG A 36 -3.05 -3.16 -1.03
CA ARG A 36 -3.82 -3.44 -2.24
C ARG A 36 -5.18 -4.04 -1.95
N THR A 37 -5.40 -4.52 -0.75
CA THR A 37 -6.69 -5.10 -0.38
C THR A 37 -7.67 -4.05 0.14
N ILE A 38 -7.26 -2.80 0.29
CA ILE A 38 -8.14 -1.75 0.82
C ILE A 38 -8.99 -1.22 -0.33
N PRO A 39 -10.31 -1.38 -0.26
CA PRO A 39 -11.15 -0.91 -1.35
C PRO A 39 -11.22 0.61 -1.40
N ARG A 40 -11.52 1.12 -2.58
CA ARG A 40 -11.78 2.54 -2.74
C ARG A 40 -12.93 2.93 -1.82
N GLY A 41 -12.79 4.03 -1.12
CA GLY A 41 -13.82 4.51 -0.22
C GLY A 41 -13.67 4.01 1.21
N GLU A 42 -12.64 3.20 1.47
CA GLU A 42 -12.37 2.71 2.81
C GLU A 42 -10.97 3.11 3.23
N VAL A 43 -10.76 3.16 4.53
CA VAL A 43 -9.43 3.43 5.08
C VAL A 43 -9.11 2.37 6.13
N ARG A 44 -7.83 2.21 6.40
CA ARG A 44 -7.35 1.37 7.50
C ARG A 44 -6.34 2.19 8.27
N THR A 45 -6.16 1.89 9.54
CA THR A 45 -5.10 2.55 10.29
C THR A 45 -3.81 1.77 10.13
N TYR A 46 -2.69 2.40 10.47
CA TYR A 46 -1.41 1.68 10.43
C TYR A 46 -1.44 0.48 11.35
N THR A 47 -2.15 0.56 12.48
CA THR A 47 -2.31 -0.56 13.38
C THR A 47 -3.12 -1.68 12.73
N ASP A 48 -4.18 -1.33 11.98
CA ASP A 48 -4.98 -2.33 11.28
C ASP A 48 -4.12 -3.12 10.31
N ILE A 49 -3.26 -2.45 9.58
CA ILE A 49 -2.38 -3.12 8.62
C ILE A 49 -1.37 -4.00 9.37
N ALA A 50 -0.83 -3.49 10.48
CA ALA A 50 0.13 -4.26 11.26
C ALA A 50 -0.50 -5.56 11.75
N VAL A 51 -1.73 -5.50 12.23
CA VAL A 51 -2.44 -6.69 12.67
C VAL A 51 -2.69 -7.63 11.50
N GLN A 52 -3.09 -7.09 10.35
CA GLN A 52 -3.40 -7.88 9.18
C GLN A 52 -2.20 -8.70 8.71
N ILE A 53 -1.00 -8.13 8.79
CA ILE A 53 0.19 -8.84 8.31
C ILE A 53 0.88 -9.65 9.41
N GLY A 54 0.27 -9.74 10.59
CA GLY A 54 0.79 -10.59 11.65
C GLY A 54 1.87 -9.95 12.51
N HIS A 55 1.97 -8.62 12.49
CA HIS A 55 2.96 -7.88 13.29
C HIS A 55 2.28 -6.76 14.06
N PRO A 56 1.42 -7.10 15.04
CA PRO A 56 0.53 -6.10 15.66
C PRO A 56 1.24 -4.97 16.39
N SER A 57 2.50 -5.14 16.76
CA SER A 57 3.24 -4.08 17.44
C SER A 57 4.03 -3.19 16.49
N SER A 58 3.85 -3.35 15.18
CA SER A 58 4.72 -2.73 14.20
C SER A 58 4.09 -1.59 13.42
N ALA A 59 3.14 -0.87 14.03
CA ALA A 59 2.44 0.20 13.31
C ALA A 59 3.40 1.25 12.75
N ARG A 60 4.43 1.62 13.51
CA ARG A 60 5.41 2.59 13.05
C ARG A 60 6.19 2.07 11.83
N THR A 61 6.56 0.80 11.88
CA THR A 61 7.29 0.19 10.77
C THR A 61 6.40 0.10 9.53
N VAL A 62 5.10 -0.14 9.75
CA VAL A 62 4.13 -0.12 8.65
C VAL A 62 4.07 1.29 8.04
N ALA A 63 4.02 2.32 8.87
CA ALA A 63 3.99 3.69 8.37
C ALA A 63 5.25 4.00 7.57
N ASN A 64 6.41 3.54 8.03
CA ASN A 64 7.65 3.73 7.29
C ASN A 64 7.60 3.01 5.95
N ALA A 65 7.05 1.81 5.91
CA ALA A 65 6.92 1.05 4.66
C ALA A 65 5.96 1.76 3.69
N CYS A 66 4.90 2.37 4.22
CA CYS A 66 4.00 3.17 3.39
C CYS A 66 4.75 4.35 2.78
N GLY A 67 5.63 4.96 3.57
CA GLY A 67 6.42 6.09 3.09
C GLY A 67 7.43 5.70 2.02
N LYS A 68 7.76 4.41 1.91
CA LYS A 68 8.70 3.94 0.90
C LYS A 68 8.01 3.33 -0.31
N ASN A 69 6.70 3.40 -0.38
CA ASN A 69 5.94 2.83 -1.48
C ASN A 69 6.24 3.57 -2.78
N PRO A 70 6.88 2.92 -3.75
CA PRO A 70 7.20 3.58 -5.01
C PRO A 70 6.09 3.45 -6.04
N TYR A 71 4.99 2.82 -5.68
CA TYR A 71 3.92 2.50 -6.61
C TYR A 71 2.61 3.22 -6.32
N ALA A 72 2.68 4.34 -5.63
CA ALA A 72 1.47 5.13 -5.39
C ALA A 72 1.01 5.72 -6.70
N PRO A 73 -0.28 5.81 -6.94
CA PRO A 73 -1.38 5.39 -6.06
C PRO A 73 -1.89 3.97 -6.33
N GLU A 74 -1.24 3.23 -7.23
CA GLU A 74 -1.71 1.87 -7.53
C GLU A 74 -1.68 0.99 -6.29
N VAL A 75 -0.62 1.13 -5.49
CA VAL A 75 -0.60 0.55 -4.15
C VAL A 75 -1.06 1.68 -3.25
N PRO A 76 -2.31 1.64 -2.77
CA PRO A 76 -2.96 2.84 -2.21
C PRO A 76 -2.57 3.18 -0.77
N CYS A 77 -1.35 3.63 -0.58
CA CYS A 77 -0.91 4.03 0.75
C CYS A 77 -1.67 5.25 1.24
N HIS A 78 -2.38 5.96 0.38
CA HIS A 78 -3.22 7.07 0.80
C HIS A 78 -4.44 6.61 1.61
N ARG A 79 -4.76 5.31 1.55
CA ARG A 79 -5.90 4.76 2.28
C ARG A 79 -5.54 4.28 3.69
N VAL A 80 -4.34 4.63 4.16
CA VAL A 80 -3.92 4.27 5.52
C VAL A 80 -3.70 5.54 6.30
N ILE A 81 -4.29 5.62 7.49
CA ILE A 81 -4.25 6.80 8.31
C ILE A 81 -3.74 6.43 9.70
N ARG A 82 -3.50 7.41 10.54
CA ARG A 82 -3.02 7.16 11.90
C ARG A 82 -4.12 6.54 12.74
N SER A 83 -3.70 5.82 13.77
CA SER A 83 -4.63 5.13 14.66
C SER A 83 -5.57 6.08 15.39
N ASP A 84 -5.18 7.35 15.56
CA ASP A 84 -6.04 8.33 16.19
C ASP A 84 -7.03 8.97 15.20
N GLY A 85 -7.03 8.50 13.96
CA GLY A 85 -7.94 9.00 12.94
C GLY A 85 -7.42 10.18 12.14
N SER A 86 -6.23 10.71 12.48
CA SER A 86 -5.68 11.83 11.71
C SER A 86 -5.08 11.32 10.40
N ILE A 87 -4.92 12.23 9.44
CA ILE A 87 -4.55 11.88 8.08
C ILE A 87 -3.18 11.23 7.94
N GLY A 88 -2.23 11.61 8.75
CA GLY A 88 -0.86 11.12 8.61
C GLY A 88 -0.15 11.74 7.43
N GLY A 89 1.05 11.26 7.17
CA GLY A 89 1.87 11.79 6.09
C GLY A 89 1.61 11.09 4.77
N TYR A 90 2.16 11.65 3.72
CA TYR A 90 2.10 11.06 2.39
C TYR A 90 3.42 11.42 1.70
N SER A 91 4.18 10.41 1.33
CA SER A 91 5.51 10.65 0.80
C SER A 91 5.51 10.97 -0.69
N ALA A 92 4.42 10.73 -1.39
CA ALA A 92 4.33 11.08 -2.79
C ALA A 92 4.14 12.58 -2.95
N GLU A 93 4.25 13.05 -4.18
CA GLU A 93 4.14 14.48 -4.46
C GLU A 93 2.80 15.01 -3.97
N GLY A 94 2.82 16.18 -3.35
CA GLY A 94 1.61 16.81 -2.83
C GLY A 94 1.37 16.59 -1.35
N GLY A 95 2.08 15.63 -0.73
CA GLY A 95 2.02 15.44 0.72
C GLY A 95 0.63 15.17 1.25
N SER A 96 0.40 15.57 2.49
CA SER A 96 -0.88 15.32 3.17
C SER A 96 -2.06 15.97 2.48
N GLU A 97 -1.85 17.10 1.82
CA GLU A 97 -2.94 17.76 1.09
C GLU A 97 -3.40 16.87 -0.07
N LYS A 98 -2.45 16.29 -0.79
CA LYS A 98 -2.79 15.39 -1.89
C LYS A 98 -3.50 14.16 -1.36
N LYS A 99 -3.02 13.63 -0.25
CA LYS A 99 -3.63 12.46 0.38
C LYS A 99 -5.07 12.75 0.74
N ARG A 100 -5.32 13.92 1.35
CA ARG A 100 -6.67 14.32 1.75
C ARG A 100 -7.57 14.46 0.52
N ALA A 101 -7.05 15.06 -0.53
CA ALA A 101 -7.82 15.26 -1.77
C ALA A 101 -8.19 13.92 -2.40
N MET A 102 -7.25 12.98 -2.44
CA MET A 102 -7.50 11.67 -3.02
C MET A 102 -8.58 10.92 -2.22
N LEU A 103 -8.52 10.99 -0.90
CA LEU A 103 -9.53 10.33 -0.08
C LEU A 103 -10.89 11.00 -0.26
N ARG A 104 -10.92 12.33 -0.38
CA ARG A 104 -12.17 13.03 -0.59
C ARG A 104 -12.82 12.60 -1.91
N GLU A 105 -12.02 12.40 -2.95
CA GLU A 105 -12.55 11.90 -4.22
C GLU A 105 -13.17 10.52 -4.06
N GLU A 106 -12.69 9.76 -3.10
CA GLU A 106 -13.20 8.43 -2.84
C GLU A 106 -14.34 8.45 -1.83
N GLY A 107 -14.78 9.63 -1.40
CA GLY A 107 -15.88 9.75 -0.48
C GLY A 107 -15.48 9.73 0.98
N VAL A 108 -14.18 9.84 1.27
CA VAL A 108 -13.68 9.79 2.65
C VAL A 108 -13.21 11.17 3.06
N HIS A 109 -13.77 11.67 4.16
CA HIS A 109 -13.44 13.00 4.65
C HIS A 109 -12.67 12.87 5.97
N ILE A 110 -11.39 13.21 5.93
CA ILE A 110 -10.51 13.18 7.09
C ILE A 110 -10.06 14.61 7.36
N ASP A 111 -10.15 15.06 8.58
CA ASP A 111 -9.76 16.41 8.97
C ASP A 111 -8.27 16.61 9.07
#